data_a81929019738416f498d24505bd1bf9e
#
_entry.id   a81929019738416f498d24505bd1bf9e
#
_cell.length_a   1.000
_cell.length_b   1.000
_cell.length_c   1.000
_cell.angle_alpha   90.00
_cell.angle_beta   90.00
_cell.angle_gamma   90.00
#
_symmetry.space_group_name_H-M   'P 1'
#
loop_
_entity.id
_entity.type
_entity.pdbx_description
1 polymer ?
#
loop_
_entity_poly.entity_id
_entity_poly.type
_entity_poly.pdbx_seq_one_letter_code
_entity_poly.pdbx_strand_id
1 'polypeptide(L)'
;MPVALMAAGSIAPADAAHPLLTEDTGTQGLGNAQLELMVDSIRDRPPGVTVREQVTTAVFSYGVRDDVDLQLGLPHVRQHTHDAAGRRASEGALDASADIKWRFFEREALSFGLKTGVTLPTGDQDRGYGTGRVTWGALLIGSYEPGPLAFNSHFGYRRNNNALDQRTSLWHLSGALTYRATGNLKLVADLSADTDPDRTRSGSLRYSILGLIYSPTPALDLDAGLKHGHGRGAADRALLFGATLRW
;
A
#
# COMPACT_ATOMS: atom_id res chain seq x y z
N MET A 1 -17.82 5.66 25.18
CA MET A 1 -16.60 6.07 24.47
C MET A 1 -16.70 5.49 23.07
N PRO A 2 -16.63 6.27 21.98
CA PRO A 2 -16.54 5.69 20.66
C PRO A 2 -15.20 4.95 20.61
N VAL A 3 -15.24 3.64 20.34
CA VAL A 3 -14.07 2.91 19.88
C VAL A 3 -13.74 3.54 18.53
N ALA A 4 -12.84 4.50 18.51
CA ALA A 4 -12.17 4.90 17.29
C ALA A 4 -11.40 3.65 16.85
N LEU A 5 -12.04 2.84 16.02
CA LEU A 5 -11.38 1.81 15.31
C LEU A 5 -10.52 2.55 14.29
N MET A 6 -9.29 2.76 14.68
CA MET A 6 -8.27 3.23 13.78
C MET A 6 -8.31 2.27 12.61
N ALA A 7 -8.72 2.75 11.45
CA ALA A 7 -8.15 2.22 10.24
C ALA A 7 -6.65 2.18 10.56
N ALA A 8 -6.11 1.00 10.82
CA ALA A 8 -4.68 0.83 10.89
C ALA A 8 -4.23 1.33 9.54
N GLY A 9 -3.91 2.63 9.50
CA GLY A 9 -3.26 3.22 8.36
C GLY A 9 -1.98 2.44 8.22
N SER A 10 -2.08 1.25 7.62
CA SER A 10 -0.93 0.67 6.99
C SER A 10 -0.36 1.86 6.24
N ILE A 11 0.94 2.06 6.34
CA ILE A 11 1.65 2.81 5.36
C ILE A 11 1.29 2.04 4.08
N ALA A 12 0.13 2.36 3.47
CA ALA A 12 -0.10 1.90 2.13
C ALA A 12 0.99 2.63 1.37
N PRO A 13 2.04 1.95 0.92
CA PRO A 13 2.83 2.51 -0.13
C PRO A 13 1.80 2.72 -1.23
N ALA A 14 1.51 3.97 -1.58
CA ALA A 14 1.01 4.24 -2.88
C ALA A 14 2.06 3.59 -3.79
N ASP A 15 1.68 2.58 -4.57
CA ASP A 15 2.40 2.02 -5.71
C ASP A 15 3.36 0.82 -5.49
N ALA A 16 3.09 -0.07 -4.58
CA ALA A 16 3.50 -1.43 -4.84
C ALA A 16 2.73 -1.93 -6.08
N ALA A 17 3.37 -2.71 -6.96
CA ALA A 17 2.63 -3.41 -8.00
C ALA A 17 1.58 -4.29 -7.30
N HIS A 18 0.35 -3.77 -7.18
CA HIS A 18 -0.72 -4.48 -6.51
C HIS A 18 -0.82 -5.91 -7.07
N PRO A 19 -1.04 -6.95 -6.25
CA PRO A 19 -1.47 -6.92 -4.85
C PRO A 19 -0.34 -6.90 -3.81
N LEU A 20 0.90 -6.63 -4.19
CA LEU A 20 2.05 -6.58 -3.28
C LEU A 20 2.04 -5.32 -2.41
N LEU A 21 2.69 -5.36 -1.25
CA LEU A 21 3.03 -4.18 -0.44
C LEU A 21 4.44 -3.68 -0.75
N THR A 22 5.27 -4.53 -1.32
CA THR A 22 6.66 -4.23 -1.66
C THR A 22 6.75 -3.52 -2.99
N GLU A 23 7.30 -2.33 -2.97
CA GLU A 23 7.60 -1.51 -4.15
C GLU A 23 8.73 -2.13 -4.96
N ASP A 24 8.67 -2.01 -6.28
CA ASP A 24 9.78 -2.27 -7.20
C ASP A 24 10.49 -0.97 -7.61
N THR A 25 11.56 -1.06 -8.38
CA THR A 25 12.30 0.10 -8.90
C THR A 25 11.81 0.56 -10.28
N GLY A 26 10.82 -0.11 -10.88
CA GLY A 26 10.30 0.22 -12.21
C GLY A 26 9.76 1.66 -12.27
N THR A 27 9.97 2.30 -13.41
CA THR A 27 9.47 3.64 -13.76
C THR A 27 8.74 3.58 -15.09
N GLN A 28 7.85 4.53 -15.34
CA GLN A 28 7.04 4.54 -16.56
C GLN A 28 7.85 4.89 -17.82
N GLY A 29 9.00 5.57 -17.66
CA GLY A 29 9.74 6.16 -18.75
C GLY A 29 9.16 7.48 -19.23
N LEU A 30 9.96 8.29 -19.89
CA LEU A 30 9.61 9.66 -20.29
C LEU A 30 8.31 9.71 -21.11
N GLY A 31 7.33 10.47 -20.64
CA GLY A 31 6.07 10.75 -21.34
C GLY A 31 5.00 9.69 -21.23
N ASN A 32 5.29 8.52 -20.67
CA ASN A 32 4.30 7.47 -20.43
C ASN A 32 3.55 7.69 -19.13
N ALA A 33 2.35 7.14 -19.03
CA ALA A 33 1.51 7.23 -17.86
C ALA A 33 0.90 5.89 -17.47
N GLN A 34 0.55 5.75 -16.19
CA GLN A 34 -0.11 4.60 -15.62
C GLN A 34 -1.24 5.04 -14.68
N LEU A 35 -2.34 4.32 -14.71
CA LEU A 35 -3.43 4.42 -13.75
C LEU A 35 -3.62 3.05 -13.10
N GLU A 36 -3.53 2.99 -11.77
CA GLU A 36 -3.84 1.83 -10.96
C GLU A 36 -5.13 2.08 -10.20
N LEU A 37 -6.04 1.13 -10.25
CA LEU A 37 -7.27 1.10 -9.47
C LEU A 37 -7.26 -0.14 -8.60
N MET A 38 -7.28 0.03 -7.29
CA MET A 38 -7.13 -1.02 -6.29
C MET A 38 -8.33 -1.06 -5.35
N VAL A 39 -8.75 -2.25 -4.96
CA VAL A 39 -9.84 -2.46 -3.99
C VAL A 39 -9.39 -3.50 -2.98
N ASP A 40 -9.20 -3.08 -1.74
CA ASP A 40 -8.87 -3.93 -0.60
C ASP A 40 -10.12 -4.18 0.23
N SER A 41 -10.60 -5.42 0.30
CA SER A 41 -11.72 -5.82 1.16
C SER A 41 -11.19 -6.46 2.43
N ILE A 42 -11.10 -5.66 3.49
CA ILE A 42 -10.46 -5.99 4.76
C ILE A 42 -11.52 -6.49 5.74
N ARG A 43 -11.17 -7.53 6.50
CA ARG A 43 -11.96 -8.03 7.62
C ARG A 43 -11.09 -8.15 8.85
N ASP A 44 -11.58 -7.58 9.94
CA ASP A 44 -10.96 -7.66 11.26
C ASP A 44 -11.99 -8.01 12.33
N ARG A 45 -11.59 -8.80 13.33
CA ARG A 45 -12.47 -9.29 14.40
C ARG A 45 -11.81 -9.17 15.76
N PRO A 46 -11.56 -7.94 16.24
CA PRO A 46 -11.16 -7.77 17.63
C PRO A 46 -12.29 -8.25 18.57
N PRO A 47 -11.98 -8.58 19.84
CA PRO A 47 -12.96 -9.09 20.78
C PRO A 47 -14.22 -8.22 20.86
N GLY A 48 -15.40 -8.82 20.58
CA GLY A 48 -16.70 -8.18 20.65
C GLY A 48 -17.06 -7.26 19.47
N VAL A 49 -16.20 -7.12 18.47
CA VAL A 49 -16.43 -6.24 17.32
C VAL A 49 -16.10 -6.96 16.02
N THR A 50 -16.86 -6.75 14.98
CA THR A 50 -16.50 -7.13 13.61
C THR A 50 -16.41 -5.87 12.76
N VAL A 51 -15.29 -5.69 12.10
CA VAL A 51 -15.05 -4.61 11.15
C VAL A 51 -14.90 -5.19 9.76
N ARG A 52 -15.59 -4.57 8.82
CA ARG A 52 -15.39 -4.77 7.39
C ARG A 52 -15.10 -3.43 6.77
N GLU A 53 -13.97 -3.36 6.10
CA GLU A 53 -13.52 -2.14 5.46
C GLU A 53 -13.23 -2.44 4.00
N GLN A 54 -13.63 -1.53 3.14
CA GLN A 54 -13.27 -1.54 1.73
C GLN A 54 -12.50 -0.25 1.46
N VAL A 55 -11.23 -0.40 1.13
CA VAL A 55 -10.39 0.72 0.68
C VAL A 55 -10.31 0.65 -0.84
N THR A 56 -10.66 1.73 -1.52
CA THR A 56 -10.49 1.89 -2.97
C THR A 56 -9.46 2.98 -3.17
N THR A 57 -8.39 2.67 -3.90
CA THR A 57 -7.32 3.63 -4.18
C THR A 57 -7.15 3.77 -5.68
N ALA A 58 -7.08 5.01 -6.16
CA ALA A 58 -6.62 5.34 -7.50
C ALA A 58 -5.23 5.95 -7.42
N VAL A 59 -4.28 5.43 -8.20
CA VAL A 59 -2.93 5.98 -8.30
C VAL A 59 -2.64 6.32 -9.74
N PHE A 60 -2.26 7.57 -9.97
CA PHE A 60 -1.80 8.04 -11.26
C PHE A 60 -0.29 8.26 -11.19
N SER A 61 0.45 7.64 -12.11
CA SER A 61 1.90 7.77 -12.26
C SER A 61 2.24 8.34 -13.63
N TYR A 62 3.20 9.27 -13.70
CA TYR A 62 3.66 9.88 -14.94
C TYR A 62 5.18 9.95 -14.98
N GLY A 63 5.79 9.39 -16.03
CA GLY A 63 7.23 9.43 -16.27
C GLY A 63 7.67 10.82 -16.75
N VAL A 64 8.33 11.59 -15.89
CA VAL A 64 8.93 12.88 -16.24
C VAL A 64 10.34 12.74 -16.81
N ARG A 65 10.95 11.58 -16.58
CA ARG A 65 12.22 11.09 -17.14
C ARG A 65 12.16 9.58 -17.28
N ASP A 66 13.12 8.96 -17.95
CA ASP A 66 13.19 7.50 -18.07
C ASP A 66 13.38 6.81 -16.71
N ASP A 67 13.93 7.51 -15.75
CA ASP A 67 14.28 7.03 -14.41
C ASP A 67 13.51 7.74 -13.28
N VAL A 68 12.55 8.65 -13.60
CA VAL A 68 11.81 9.44 -12.60
C VAL A 68 10.33 9.51 -12.92
N ASP A 69 9.50 9.10 -11.94
CA ASP A 69 8.05 9.25 -11.97
C ASP A 69 7.55 10.25 -10.93
N LEU A 70 6.47 10.94 -11.28
CA LEU A 70 5.59 11.63 -10.35
C LEU A 70 4.33 10.80 -10.15
N GLN A 71 3.88 10.70 -8.90
CA GLN A 71 2.75 9.84 -8.54
C GLN A 71 1.76 10.61 -7.66
N LEU A 72 0.46 10.36 -7.87
CA LEU A 72 -0.64 10.94 -7.10
C LEU A 72 -1.59 9.83 -6.67
N GLY A 73 -1.75 9.64 -5.35
CA GLY A 73 -2.63 8.64 -4.76
C GLY A 73 -3.88 9.26 -4.14
N LEU A 74 -5.05 8.70 -4.48
CA LEU A 74 -6.37 9.17 -4.04
C LEU A 74 -7.14 8.00 -3.41
N PRO A 75 -7.02 7.75 -2.10
CA PRO A 75 -7.71 6.66 -1.43
C PRO A 75 -9.08 7.10 -0.88
N HIS A 76 -10.04 6.16 -0.90
CA HIS A 76 -11.37 6.29 -0.31
C HIS A 76 -11.68 5.05 0.51
N VAL A 77 -12.34 5.21 1.66
CA VAL A 77 -12.70 4.11 2.54
C VAL A 77 -14.21 4.05 2.74
N ARG A 78 -14.74 2.82 2.77
CA ARG A 78 -16.07 2.49 3.27
C ARG A 78 -15.94 1.45 4.38
N GLN A 79 -16.48 1.74 5.55
CA GLN A 79 -16.36 0.90 6.74
C GLN A 79 -17.74 0.50 7.28
N HIS A 80 -17.87 -0.76 7.67
CA HIS A 80 -19.02 -1.32 8.38
C HIS A 80 -18.55 -1.94 9.68
N THR A 81 -19.03 -1.44 10.80
CA THR A 81 -18.74 -1.95 12.15
C THR A 81 -19.99 -2.61 12.73
N HIS A 82 -19.83 -3.76 13.34
CA HIS A 82 -20.87 -4.47 14.07
C HIS A 82 -20.36 -4.84 15.47
N ASP A 83 -21.02 -4.34 16.50
CA ASP A 83 -20.73 -4.57 17.91
C ASP A 83 -22.03 -4.75 18.73
N ALA A 84 -21.92 -4.80 20.05
CA ALA A 84 -23.06 -4.92 20.97
C ALA A 84 -24.06 -3.74 20.86
N ALA A 85 -23.61 -2.59 20.40
CA ALA A 85 -24.46 -1.40 20.20
C ALA A 85 -25.19 -1.40 18.84
N GLY A 86 -24.90 -2.39 17.96
CA GLY A 86 -25.55 -2.54 16.66
C GLY A 86 -24.61 -2.41 15.47
N ARG A 87 -25.19 -2.03 14.32
CA ARG A 87 -24.45 -1.85 13.06
C ARG A 87 -24.28 -0.38 12.74
N ARG A 88 -23.06 0.01 12.35
CA ARG A 88 -22.74 1.35 11.89
C ARG A 88 -22.03 1.27 10.55
N ALA A 89 -22.32 2.22 9.67
CA ALA A 89 -21.64 2.39 8.41
C ALA A 89 -21.08 3.80 8.32
N SER A 90 -19.92 3.95 7.76
CA SER A 90 -19.28 5.24 7.50
C SER A 90 -18.38 5.15 6.27
N GLU A 91 -18.21 6.26 5.57
CA GLU A 91 -17.36 6.34 4.38
C GLU A 91 -16.77 7.74 4.26
N GLY A 92 -15.65 7.85 3.52
CA GLY A 92 -14.99 9.13 3.26
C GLY A 92 -13.69 8.98 2.49
N ALA A 93 -13.18 10.09 1.99
CA ALA A 93 -11.83 10.15 1.45
C ALA A 93 -10.81 10.01 2.58
N LEU A 94 -9.70 9.32 2.29
CA LEU A 94 -8.50 9.32 3.12
C LEU A 94 -7.55 10.45 2.68
N ASP A 95 -6.40 10.55 3.32
CA ASP A 95 -5.38 11.53 2.97
C ASP A 95 -4.77 11.20 1.61
N ALA A 96 -4.79 12.15 0.68
CA ALA A 96 -4.16 12.02 -0.64
C ALA A 96 -2.64 12.06 -0.51
N SER A 97 -1.92 11.36 -1.40
CA SER A 97 -0.46 11.36 -1.47
C SER A 97 0.06 11.97 -2.75
N ALA A 98 1.27 12.54 -2.69
CA ALA A 98 2.04 12.97 -3.83
C ALA A 98 3.50 12.54 -3.63
N ASP A 99 4.03 11.76 -4.58
CA ASP A 99 5.31 11.10 -4.46
C ASP A 99 6.18 11.32 -5.70
N ILE A 100 7.49 11.21 -5.50
CA ILE A 100 8.51 11.14 -6.55
C ILE A 100 9.23 9.81 -6.38
N LYS A 101 9.27 9.01 -7.43
CA LYS A 101 10.02 7.76 -7.51
C LYS A 101 11.19 7.94 -8.46
N TRP A 102 12.40 7.64 -8.01
CA TRP A 102 13.63 7.77 -8.78
C TRP A 102 14.43 6.48 -8.74
N ARG A 103 14.62 5.84 -9.91
CA ARG A 103 15.56 4.72 -10.08
C ARG A 103 16.95 5.29 -10.32
N PHE A 104 17.75 5.43 -9.27
CA PHE A 104 19.06 6.08 -9.35
C PHE A 104 20.19 5.14 -9.77
N PHE A 105 19.95 3.83 -9.79
CA PHE A 105 20.93 2.83 -10.22
C PHE A 105 20.23 1.67 -10.94
N GLU A 106 20.79 1.26 -12.08
CA GLU A 106 20.38 0.05 -12.80
C GLU A 106 21.61 -0.55 -13.48
N ARG A 107 21.84 -1.84 -13.26
CA ARG A 107 22.89 -2.59 -13.94
C ARG A 107 22.47 -4.05 -14.07
N GLU A 108 22.32 -4.53 -15.32
CA GLU A 108 21.85 -5.89 -15.62
C GLU A 108 20.51 -6.17 -14.91
N ALA A 109 20.47 -7.18 -14.04
CA ALA A 109 19.27 -7.57 -13.30
C ALA A 109 19.09 -6.80 -11.98
N LEU A 110 20.04 -5.97 -11.56
CA LEU A 110 20.03 -5.27 -10.27
C LEU A 110 19.72 -3.79 -10.43
N SER A 111 18.78 -3.29 -9.65
CA SER A 111 18.45 -1.86 -9.61
C SER A 111 18.13 -1.38 -8.19
N PHE A 112 18.35 -0.08 -7.97
CA PHE A 112 17.99 0.61 -6.74
C PHE A 112 17.21 1.88 -7.03
N GLY A 113 16.23 2.15 -6.19
CA GLY A 113 15.37 3.33 -6.29
C GLY A 113 15.13 3.99 -4.93
N LEU A 114 14.71 5.23 -5.00
CA LEU A 114 14.23 6.03 -3.88
C LEU A 114 12.85 6.57 -4.25
N LYS A 115 11.88 6.34 -3.36
CA LYS A 115 10.57 6.99 -3.44
C LYS A 115 10.42 7.88 -2.23
N THR A 116 10.08 9.14 -2.43
CA THR A 116 9.84 10.10 -1.36
C THR A 116 8.61 10.93 -1.67
N GLY A 117 7.86 11.28 -0.64
CA GLY A 117 6.64 12.04 -0.84
C GLY A 117 5.99 12.54 0.42
N VAL A 118 4.84 13.14 0.22
CA VAL A 118 4.01 13.72 1.26
C VAL A 118 2.60 13.16 1.19
N THR A 119 1.95 13.09 2.36
CA THR A 119 0.52 12.83 2.45
C THR A 119 -0.16 14.11 2.94
N LEU A 120 -1.17 14.57 2.22
CA LEU A 120 -1.90 15.81 2.47
C LEU A 120 -3.13 15.52 3.34
N PRO A 121 -3.48 16.36 4.32
CA PRO A 121 -4.61 16.14 5.22
C PRO A 121 -5.96 16.44 4.52
N THR A 122 -6.29 15.67 3.50
CA THR A 122 -7.54 15.77 2.73
C THR A 122 -8.66 14.91 3.28
N GLY A 123 -8.32 13.94 4.12
CA GLY A 123 -9.26 13.07 4.82
C GLY A 123 -9.88 13.74 6.05
N ASP A 124 -10.99 13.18 6.51
CA ASP A 124 -11.70 13.65 7.70
C ASP A 124 -11.08 13.06 8.96
N GLN A 125 -10.22 13.84 9.64
CA GLN A 125 -9.53 13.41 10.86
C GLN A 125 -10.48 13.11 12.02
N ASP A 126 -11.59 13.84 12.14
CA ASP A 126 -12.53 13.68 13.25
C ASP A 126 -13.29 12.35 13.15
N ARG A 127 -13.37 11.81 11.95
CA ARG A 127 -13.92 10.48 11.64
C ARG A 127 -12.84 9.39 11.55
N GLY A 128 -11.57 9.72 11.75
CA GLY A 128 -10.44 8.80 11.65
C GLY A 128 -10.00 8.49 10.22
N TYR A 129 -10.40 9.27 9.22
CA TYR A 129 -10.09 9.07 7.80
C TYR A 129 -8.90 9.89 7.31
N GLY A 130 -8.20 10.57 8.19
CA GLY A 130 -6.99 11.31 7.89
C GLY A 130 -6.17 11.58 9.13
N THR A 131 -4.93 11.99 8.92
CA THR A 131 -3.99 12.35 10.01
C THR A 131 -4.21 13.76 10.54
N GLY A 132 -4.95 14.61 9.81
CA GLY A 132 -5.17 16.01 10.09
C GLY A 132 -3.93 16.89 9.90
N ARG A 133 -2.81 16.34 9.48
CA ARG A 133 -1.54 17.05 9.27
C ARG A 133 -0.78 16.45 8.09
N VAL A 134 0.05 17.27 7.45
CA VAL A 134 0.98 16.78 6.42
C VAL A 134 1.95 15.79 7.06
N THR A 135 2.05 14.59 6.46
CA THR A 135 3.09 13.61 6.75
C THR A 135 4.08 13.56 5.59
N TRP A 136 5.26 13.00 5.81
CA TRP A 136 6.23 12.77 4.75
C TRP A 136 6.98 11.47 4.99
N GLY A 137 7.53 10.90 3.93
CA GLY A 137 8.26 9.65 4.03
C GLY A 137 9.22 9.41 2.89
N ALA A 138 10.02 8.36 3.05
CA ALA A 138 10.92 7.88 2.02
C ALA A 138 11.04 6.35 2.09
N LEU A 139 11.16 5.71 0.93
CA LEU A 139 11.41 4.28 0.74
C LEU A 139 12.72 4.12 -0.05
N LEU A 140 13.65 3.35 0.47
CA LEU A 140 14.81 2.84 -0.28
C LEU A 140 14.40 1.48 -0.84
N ILE A 141 14.47 1.32 -2.16
CA ILE A 141 13.96 0.17 -2.90
C ILE A 141 15.11 -0.55 -3.58
N GLY A 142 15.10 -1.87 -3.54
CA GLY A 142 16.01 -2.73 -4.28
C GLY A 142 15.26 -3.79 -5.05
N SER A 143 15.59 -3.98 -6.33
CA SER A 143 15.04 -5.01 -7.21
C SER A 143 16.16 -5.84 -7.81
N TYR A 144 15.96 -7.17 -7.86
CA TYR A 144 16.84 -8.11 -8.55
C TYR A 144 16.01 -9.08 -9.38
N GLU A 145 16.14 -9.01 -10.70
CA GLU A 145 15.27 -9.69 -11.68
C GLU A 145 16.01 -10.69 -12.57
N PRO A 146 16.51 -11.82 -12.03
CA PRO A 146 17.20 -12.85 -12.81
C PRO A 146 16.18 -13.72 -13.58
N GLY A 147 15.90 -13.40 -14.85
CA GLY A 147 15.06 -14.19 -15.74
C GLY A 147 13.58 -14.20 -15.37
N PRO A 148 12.97 -15.36 -15.01
CA PRO A 148 11.55 -15.43 -14.69
C PRO A 148 11.22 -15.02 -13.25
N LEU A 149 12.23 -14.79 -12.43
CA LEU A 149 12.09 -14.39 -11.03
C LEU A 149 12.40 -12.90 -10.86
N ALA A 150 11.65 -12.23 -9.99
CA ALA A 150 11.95 -10.90 -9.48
C ALA A 150 11.88 -10.91 -7.95
N PHE A 151 12.92 -10.39 -7.31
CA PHE A 151 13.01 -10.18 -5.87
C PHE A 151 13.02 -8.68 -5.63
N ASN A 152 12.00 -8.19 -4.93
CA ASN A 152 11.90 -6.80 -4.55
C ASN A 152 11.98 -6.67 -3.04
N SER A 153 12.56 -5.61 -2.56
CA SER A 153 12.59 -5.27 -1.14
C SER A 153 12.58 -3.76 -0.96
N HIS A 154 11.95 -3.28 0.09
CA HIS A 154 12.13 -1.89 0.46
C HIS A 154 12.18 -1.70 1.98
N PHE A 155 12.89 -0.65 2.37
CA PHE A 155 12.97 -0.15 3.73
C PHE A 155 12.48 1.30 3.75
N GLY A 156 11.51 1.58 4.61
CA GLY A 156 10.83 2.86 4.65
C GLY A 156 10.83 3.54 6.01
N TYR A 157 10.79 4.87 5.97
CA TYR A 157 10.52 5.72 7.11
C TYR A 157 9.42 6.71 6.78
N ARG A 158 8.47 6.91 7.71
CA ARG A 158 7.46 7.96 7.65
C ARG A 158 7.48 8.81 8.92
N ARG A 159 7.57 10.11 8.75
CA ARG A 159 7.24 11.08 9.78
C ARG A 159 5.74 11.29 9.78
N ASN A 160 5.06 10.59 10.69
CA ASN A 160 3.61 10.61 10.85
C ASN A 160 3.21 11.76 11.77
N ASN A 161 3.24 12.99 11.25
CA ASN A 161 2.65 14.11 11.97
C ASN A 161 1.13 13.88 11.97
N ASN A 162 0.51 13.85 13.14
CA ASN A 162 -0.92 13.55 13.23
C ASN A 162 -1.57 14.29 14.40
N ALA A 163 -2.90 14.43 14.33
CA ALA A 163 -3.75 14.97 15.38
C ALA A 163 -4.39 13.85 16.24
N LEU A 164 -4.07 12.57 15.98
CA LEU A 164 -4.74 11.38 16.53
C LEU A 164 -3.96 10.73 17.69
N ASP A 165 -2.93 11.38 18.24
CA ASP A 165 -2.04 10.84 19.28
C ASP A 165 -1.38 9.50 18.91
N GLN A 166 -1.08 9.31 17.62
CA GLN A 166 -0.35 8.16 17.13
C GLN A 166 1.18 8.35 17.24
N ARG A 167 1.93 7.25 17.06
CA ARG A 167 3.40 7.31 16.89
C ARG A 167 3.77 8.20 15.71
N THR A 168 4.77 9.04 15.91
CA THR A 168 5.23 10.00 14.89
C THR A 168 6.35 9.47 14.01
N SER A 169 7.02 8.40 14.42
CA SER A 169 8.07 7.75 13.64
C SER A 169 7.62 6.33 13.33
N LEU A 170 7.37 6.06 12.05
CA LEU A 170 6.91 4.77 11.57
C LEU A 170 7.95 4.20 10.60
N TRP A 171 8.33 2.95 10.83
CA TRP A 171 9.25 2.19 9.99
C TRP A 171 8.50 1.08 9.28
N HIS A 172 8.92 0.80 8.08
CA HIS A 172 8.39 -0.28 7.24
C HIS A 172 9.56 -1.06 6.64
N LEU A 173 9.41 -2.39 6.59
CA LEU A 173 10.31 -3.30 5.90
C LEU A 173 9.46 -4.34 5.17
N SER A 174 9.77 -4.58 3.91
CA SER A 174 9.11 -5.65 3.17
C SER A 174 10.01 -6.31 2.12
N GLY A 175 9.58 -7.48 1.67
CA GLY A 175 10.20 -8.22 0.59
C GLY A 175 9.18 -9.05 -0.18
N ALA A 176 9.30 -9.04 -1.50
CA ALA A 176 8.42 -9.75 -2.41
C ALA A 176 9.19 -10.63 -3.39
N LEU A 177 8.53 -11.70 -3.79
CA LEU A 177 8.94 -12.60 -4.86
C LEU A 177 7.86 -12.61 -5.93
N THR A 178 8.26 -12.37 -7.17
CA THR A 178 7.41 -12.54 -8.36
C THR A 178 8.00 -13.65 -9.22
N TYR A 179 7.14 -14.59 -9.65
CA TYR A 179 7.49 -15.65 -10.58
C TYR A 179 6.64 -15.54 -11.85
N ARG A 180 7.27 -15.33 -13.01
CA ARG A 180 6.62 -15.31 -14.32
C ARG A 180 6.34 -16.75 -14.76
N ALA A 181 5.11 -17.21 -14.44
CA ALA A 181 4.70 -18.59 -14.70
C ALA A 181 4.44 -18.83 -16.20
N THR A 182 3.91 -17.81 -16.90
CA THR A 182 3.71 -17.81 -18.36
C THR A 182 4.02 -16.42 -18.92
N GLY A 183 3.84 -16.21 -20.25
CA GLY A 183 4.03 -14.89 -20.87
C GLY A 183 3.10 -13.80 -20.36
N ASN A 184 1.95 -14.17 -19.76
CA ASN A 184 0.93 -13.25 -19.30
C ASN A 184 0.43 -13.50 -17.86
N LEU A 185 1.06 -14.43 -17.12
CA LEU A 185 0.69 -14.73 -15.74
C LEU A 185 1.91 -14.70 -14.83
N LYS A 186 1.83 -13.93 -13.76
CA LYS A 186 2.80 -13.88 -12.67
C LYS A 186 2.14 -14.37 -11.38
N LEU A 187 2.87 -15.16 -10.60
CA LEU A 187 2.54 -15.51 -9.23
C LEU A 187 3.38 -14.65 -8.30
N VAL A 188 2.76 -14.12 -7.25
CA VAL A 188 3.42 -13.17 -6.36
C VAL A 188 3.24 -13.55 -4.90
N ALA A 189 4.27 -13.29 -4.10
CA ALA A 189 4.27 -13.45 -2.66
C ALA A 189 4.97 -12.26 -2.00
N ASP A 190 4.47 -11.81 -0.83
CA ASP A 190 5.01 -10.66 -0.11
C ASP A 190 4.99 -10.91 1.39
N LEU A 191 5.99 -10.38 2.08
CA LEU A 191 6.07 -10.34 3.53
C LEU A 191 6.43 -8.92 3.96
N SER A 192 5.68 -8.38 4.92
CA SER A 192 5.96 -7.04 5.45
C SER A 192 5.88 -6.97 6.97
N ALA A 193 6.57 -5.96 7.50
CA ALA A 193 6.55 -5.58 8.90
C ALA A 193 6.52 -4.06 9.04
N ASP A 194 5.52 -3.56 9.76
CA ASP A 194 5.26 -2.14 9.99
C ASP A 194 5.33 -1.79 11.46
N THR A 195 5.75 -0.58 11.80
CA THR A 195 5.54 -0.02 13.14
C THR A 195 4.04 0.16 13.37
N ASP A 196 3.50 -0.39 14.47
CA ASP A 196 2.11 -0.11 14.87
C ASP A 196 1.97 1.37 15.25
N PRO A 197 1.11 2.15 14.58
CA PRO A 197 0.90 3.55 14.90
C PRO A 197 0.25 3.76 16.28
N ASP A 198 -0.45 2.77 16.82
CA ASP A 198 -1.05 2.84 18.14
C ASP A 198 0.02 2.78 19.23
N ARG A 199 0.15 3.86 20.01
CA ARG A 199 1.13 3.97 21.10
C ARG A 199 0.87 3.03 22.27
N THR A 200 -0.36 2.55 22.42
CA THR A 200 -0.76 1.64 23.50
C THR A 200 -0.35 0.19 23.24
N ARG A 201 -0.03 -0.15 21.98
CA ARG A 201 0.42 -1.47 21.59
C ARG A 201 1.94 -1.49 21.39
N SER A 202 2.56 -2.57 21.82
CA SER A 202 3.98 -2.84 21.55
C SER A 202 4.08 -3.89 20.45
N GLY A 203 5.02 -3.70 19.52
CA GLY A 203 5.28 -4.65 18.45
C GLY A 203 5.14 -4.05 17.05
N SER A 204 5.20 -4.91 16.06
CA SER A 204 5.03 -4.59 14.65
C SER A 204 3.78 -5.26 14.09
N LEU A 205 3.10 -4.57 13.18
CA LEU A 205 2.09 -5.17 12.31
C LEU A 205 2.83 -5.97 11.25
N ARG A 206 2.46 -7.24 11.07
CA ARG A 206 3.09 -8.12 10.08
C ARG A 206 2.04 -8.69 9.15
N TYR A 207 2.38 -8.79 7.88
CA TYR A 207 1.48 -9.30 6.86
C TYR A 207 2.21 -10.26 5.92
N SER A 208 1.46 -11.19 5.37
CA SER A 208 1.85 -12.00 4.22
C SER A 208 0.79 -11.88 3.14
N ILE A 209 1.23 -11.86 1.88
CA ILE A 209 0.35 -11.84 0.72
C ILE A 209 0.74 -12.97 -0.21
N LEU A 210 -0.27 -13.62 -0.79
CA LEU A 210 -0.13 -14.49 -1.96
C LEU A 210 -1.12 -13.99 -3.00
N GLY A 211 -0.67 -13.90 -4.25
CA GLY A 211 -1.51 -13.36 -5.31
C GLY A 211 -1.03 -13.75 -6.70
N LEU A 212 -1.72 -13.21 -7.67
CA LEU A 212 -1.43 -13.36 -9.09
C LEU A 212 -1.67 -12.03 -9.82
N ILE A 213 -0.92 -11.83 -10.92
CA ILE A 213 -1.10 -10.74 -11.86
C ILE A 213 -1.25 -11.37 -13.25
N TYR A 214 -2.35 -11.04 -13.92
CA TYR A 214 -2.66 -11.47 -15.28
C TYR A 214 -2.64 -10.28 -16.22
N SER A 215 -1.81 -10.36 -17.26
CA SER A 215 -1.61 -9.32 -18.27
C SER A 215 -2.29 -9.73 -19.60
N PRO A 216 -3.60 -9.45 -19.79
CA PRO A 216 -4.27 -9.78 -21.05
C PRO A 216 -3.68 -9.04 -22.26
N THR A 217 -3.12 -7.85 -22.03
CA THR A 217 -2.38 -7.06 -23.03
C THR A 217 -1.15 -6.40 -22.37
N PRO A 218 -0.17 -5.90 -23.14
CA PRO A 218 0.94 -5.14 -22.56
C PRO A 218 0.52 -3.85 -21.79
N ALA A 219 -0.66 -3.32 -22.11
CA ALA A 219 -1.18 -2.09 -21.51
C ALA A 219 -2.09 -2.34 -20.30
N LEU A 220 -2.50 -3.60 -20.02
CA LEU A 220 -3.47 -3.89 -18.96
C LEU A 220 -2.99 -5.07 -18.12
N ASP A 221 -2.88 -4.84 -16.82
CA ASP A 221 -2.77 -5.89 -15.80
C ASP A 221 -4.06 -5.96 -14.98
N LEU A 222 -4.47 -7.17 -14.63
CA LEU A 222 -5.50 -7.48 -13.66
C LEU A 222 -4.87 -8.32 -12.56
N ASP A 223 -5.15 -8.02 -11.33
CA ASP A 223 -4.54 -8.75 -10.23
C ASP A 223 -5.55 -9.13 -9.15
N ALA A 224 -5.19 -10.17 -8.39
CA ALA A 224 -5.91 -10.60 -7.21
C ALA A 224 -4.96 -11.17 -6.17
N GLY A 225 -5.26 -10.93 -4.88
CA GLY A 225 -4.45 -11.40 -3.78
C GLY A 225 -5.23 -11.67 -2.50
N LEU A 226 -4.62 -12.46 -1.63
CA LEU A 226 -5.05 -12.71 -0.27
C LEU A 226 -3.96 -12.20 0.67
N LYS A 227 -4.30 -11.23 1.51
CA LYS A 227 -3.45 -10.69 2.58
C LYS A 227 -3.89 -11.28 3.92
N HIS A 228 -2.94 -11.72 4.71
CA HIS A 228 -3.15 -12.23 6.06
C HIS A 228 -2.29 -11.47 7.06
N GLY A 229 -2.93 -11.01 8.15
CA GLY A 229 -2.24 -10.33 9.24
C GLY A 229 -1.76 -11.31 10.31
N HIS A 230 -0.59 -11.04 10.87
CA HIS A 230 0.05 -11.87 11.89
C HIS A 230 0.21 -11.09 13.19
N GLY A 231 -0.33 -11.65 14.27
CA GLY A 231 -0.22 -11.09 15.61
C GLY A 231 -1.30 -10.04 15.93
N ARG A 232 -1.14 -9.41 17.10
CA ARG A 232 -2.13 -8.45 17.60
C ARG A 232 -1.98 -7.12 16.86
N GLY A 233 -3.12 -6.53 16.47
CA GLY A 233 -3.18 -5.21 15.85
C GLY A 233 -3.15 -5.23 14.32
N ALA A 234 -2.66 -6.30 13.68
CA ALA A 234 -2.82 -6.49 12.26
C ALA A 234 -4.24 -6.99 11.94
N ALA A 235 -4.86 -6.45 10.88
CA ALA A 235 -6.17 -6.92 10.43
C ALA A 235 -6.11 -8.40 10.04
N ASP A 236 -7.15 -9.19 10.37
CA ASP A 236 -7.12 -10.65 10.20
C ASP A 236 -6.79 -11.05 8.76
N ARG A 237 -7.49 -10.45 7.78
CA ARG A 237 -7.34 -10.77 6.36
C ARG A 237 -7.91 -9.69 5.45
N ALA A 238 -7.38 -9.64 4.22
CA ALA A 238 -7.99 -8.86 3.14
C ALA A 238 -7.98 -9.65 1.82
N LEU A 239 -9.01 -9.42 1.01
CA LEU A 239 -9.01 -9.76 -0.41
C LEU A 239 -8.61 -8.51 -1.18
N LEU A 240 -7.69 -8.66 -2.10
CA LEU A 240 -7.07 -7.60 -2.88
C LEU A 240 -7.45 -7.81 -4.35
N PHE A 241 -7.89 -6.76 -5.03
CA PHE A 241 -8.19 -6.77 -6.46
C PHE A 241 -7.71 -5.47 -7.08
N GLY A 242 -7.07 -5.56 -8.23
CA GLY A 242 -6.55 -4.39 -8.93
C GLY A 242 -6.64 -4.49 -10.44
N ALA A 243 -6.54 -3.32 -11.05
CA ALA A 243 -6.39 -3.15 -12.49
C ALA A 243 -5.40 -2.01 -12.74
N THR A 244 -4.40 -2.27 -13.58
CA THR A 244 -3.38 -1.31 -13.99
C THR A 244 -3.46 -1.07 -15.48
N LEU A 245 -3.63 0.17 -15.89
CA LEU A 245 -3.66 0.61 -17.29
C LEU A 245 -2.46 1.50 -17.59
N ARG A 246 -1.78 1.24 -18.71
CA ARG A 246 -0.58 1.98 -19.17
C ARG A 246 -0.77 2.51 -20.58
N TRP A 247 -0.24 3.71 -20.88
CA TRP A 247 -0.26 4.35 -22.21
C TRP A 247 0.88 5.33 -22.42
#